data_90288506cd1c33e53934e4e686496391
#
_entry.id   90288506cd1c33e53934e4e686496391
#
_cell.length_a   1.000
_cell.length_b   1.000
_cell.length_c   1.000
_cell.angle_alpha   90.00
_cell.angle_beta   90.00
_cell.angle_gamma   90.00
#
_symmetry.space_group_name_H-M   'P 1'
#
loop_
_entity.id
_entity.type
_entity.pdbx_description
1 polymer ?
#
loop_
_entity_poly.entity_id
_entity_poly.type
_entity_poly.pdbx_seq_one_letter_code
_entity_poly.pdbx_strand_id
1 'polypeptide(L)'
;MGRIVGIETQEVAGYSLDLFVVSFIKDKMTLRVPVPKATSVGMRKLADNATVKKALETVRGRARIKRTMWSRRAQEYEAKINSGDLIAIAEVVRDLYRSENQPEQSYSERQLYEAALDRMSREISSVNRISETEAIRQIEQNLAKSPRRGAKAEEEAAVEATDDETHDEAA
;
A
#
# COMPACT_ATOMS: atom_id res chain seq x y z
N MET A 1 4.34 -10.72 0.14
CA MET A 1 4.21 -11.58 1.35
C MET A 1 4.86 -12.91 1.13
N GLY A 2 5.57 -13.42 2.13
CA GLY A 2 6.20 -14.72 2.13
C GLY A 2 5.79 -15.56 3.34
N ARG A 3 5.93 -16.86 3.22
CA ARG A 3 5.72 -17.81 4.31
C ARG A 3 7.07 -18.37 4.76
N ILE A 4 7.36 -18.31 6.06
CA ILE A 4 8.51 -18.98 6.63
C ILE A 4 8.21 -20.48 6.59
N VAL A 5 9.00 -21.25 5.83
CA VAL A 5 8.84 -22.69 5.67
C VAL A 5 9.82 -23.49 6.56
N GLY A 6 10.85 -22.83 7.08
CA GLY A 6 11.80 -23.45 7.99
C GLY A 6 12.93 -22.50 8.40
N ILE A 7 13.79 -23.02 9.27
CA ILE A 7 15.03 -22.37 9.68
C ILE A 7 16.17 -23.34 9.31
N GLU A 8 17.16 -22.84 8.57
CA GLU A 8 18.37 -23.57 8.21
C GLU A 8 19.57 -22.95 8.91
N THR A 9 20.47 -23.80 9.41
CA THR A 9 21.75 -23.34 9.95
C THR A 9 22.81 -23.58 8.90
N GLN A 10 23.56 -22.52 8.55
CA GLN A 10 24.71 -22.59 7.65
C GLN A 10 25.99 -22.19 8.36
N GLU A 11 27.08 -22.88 8.08
CA GLU A 11 28.41 -22.47 8.50
C GLU A 11 29.04 -21.58 7.42
N VAL A 12 29.34 -20.34 7.77
CA VAL A 12 30.04 -19.38 6.93
C VAL A 12 31.29 -18.90 7.64
N ALA A 13 32.47 -19.14 7.08
CA ALA A 13 33.76 -18.71 7.64
C ALA A 13 33.99 -19.13 9.09
N GLY A 14 33.56 -20.35 9.48
CA GLY A 14 33.70 -20.88 10.86
C GLY A 14 32.62 -20.40 11.84
N TYR A 15 31.63 -19.64 11.40
CA TYR A 15 30.51 -19.19 12.20
C TYR A 15 29.21 -19.87 11.77
N SER A 16 28.41 -20.33 12.74
CA SER A 16 27.05 -20.83 12.50
C SER A 16 26.10 -19.65 12.34
N LEU A 17 25.35 -19.64 11.26
CA LEU A 17 24.34 -18.61 10.96
C LEU A 17 22.99 -19.26 10.71
N ASP A 18 22.00 -18.88 11.50
CA ASP A 18 20.62 -19.30 11.32
C ASP A 18 19.92 -18.42 10.27
N LEU A 19 19.24 -19.07 9.33
CA LEU A 19 18.55 -18.45 8.21
C LEU A 19 17.07 -18.81 8.22
N PHE A 20 16.19 -17.82 8.14
CA PHE A 20 14.80 -18.05 7.77
C PHE A 20 14.69 -18.40 6.29
N VAL A 21 14.07 -19.51 6.00
CA VAL A 21 13.71 -19.89 4.63
C VAL A 21 12.31 -19.38 4.35
N VAL A 22 12.20 -18.37 3.49
CA VAL A 22 10.94 -17.69 3.18
C VAL A 22 10.54 -18.02 1.76
N SER A 23 9.38 -18.65 1.59
CA SER A 23 8.78 -18.93 0.28
C SER A 23 7.78 -17.85 -0.11
N PHE A 24 7.95 -17.28 -1.29
CA PHE A 24 7.05 -16.31 -1.91
C PHE A 24 6.26 -17.00 -3.01
N ILE A 25 5.04 -17.41 -2.69
CA ILE A 25 4.21 -18.24 -3.60
C ILE A 25 3.89 -17.50 -4.89
N LYS A 26 3.57 -16.19 -4.82
CA LYS A 26 3.23 -15.38 -6.00
C LYS A 26 4.42 -15.21 -6.95
N ASP A 27 5.59 -14.97 -6.40
CA ASP A 27 6.82 -14.72 -7.16
C ASP A 27 7.57 -16.04 -7.49
N LYS A 28 7.07 -17.18 -7.00
CA LYS A 28 7.68 -18.50 -7.15
C LYS A 28 9.16 -18.55 -6.77
N MET A 29 9.53 -17.80 -5.75
CA MET A 29 10.91 -17.71 -5.28
C MET A 29 11.02 -18.05 -3.79
N THR A 30 12.21 -18.49 -3.41
CA THR A 30 12.56 -18.76 -2.01
C THR A 30 13.78 -17.95 -1.63
N LEU A 31 13.67 -17.16 -0.56
CA LEU A 31 14.78 -16.38 -0.02
C LEU A 31 15.22 -16.94 1.32
N ARG A 32 16.52 -16.86 1.57
CA ARG A 32 17.14 -17.16 2.87
C ARG A 32 17.56 -15.85 3.51
N VAL A 33 16.99 -15.55 4.67
CA VAL A 33 17.23 -14.30 5.40
C VAL A 33 17.89 -14.62 6.72
N PRO A 34 19.08 -14.07 7.01
CA PRO A 34 19.73 -14.25 8.30
C PRO A 34 18.85 -13.76 9.45
N VAL A 35 18.65 -14.61 10.46
CA VAL A 35 17.79 -14.28 11.62
C VAL A 35 18.16 -12.94 12.26
N PRO A 36 19.46 -12.59 12.48
CA PRO A 36 19.83 -11.29 13.05
C PRO A 36 19.47 -10.10 12.17
N LYS A 37 19.31 -10.31 10.85
CA LYS A 37 18.96 -9.24 9.89
C LYS A 37 17.47 -9.15 9.59
N ALA A 38 16.65 -10.05 10.09
CA ALA A 38 15.23 -10.12 9.78
C ALA A 38 14.50 -8.79 10.03
N THR A 39 14.75 -8.15 11.16
CA THR A 39 14.14 -6.85 11.51
C THR A 39 14.67 -5.72 10.61
N SER A 40 15.96 -5.67 10.34
CA SER A 40 16.59 -4.61 9.53
C SER A 40 16.17 -4.64 8.06
N VAL A 41 15.84 -5.81 7.52
CA VAL A 41 15.28 -5.97 6.16
C VAL A 41 13.76 -5.77 6.11
N GLY A 42 13.14 -5.39 7.23
CA GLY A 42 11.70 -5.09 7.28
C GLY A 42 10.79 -6.31 7.39
N MET A 43 11.31 -7.48 7.79
CA MET A 43 10.46 -8.62 8.09
C MET A 43 9.63 -8.34 9.34
N ARG A 44 8.33 -8.52 9.22
CA ARG A 44 7.38 -8.47 10.34
C ARG A 44 6.35 -9.58 10.19
N LYS A 45 5.74 -9.96 11.28
CA LYS A 45 4.56 -10.84 11.23
C LYS A 45 3.37 -10.13 10.61
N LEU A 46 2.39 -10.88 10.15
CA LEU A 46 1.12 -10.35 9.68
C LEU A 46 0.44 -9.48 10.75
N ALA A 47 -0.34 -8.52 10.30
CA ALA A 47 -1.18 -7.71 11.17
C ALA A 47 -2.15 -8.60 11.96
N ASP A 48 -2.53 -8.15 13.14
CA ASP A 48 -3.60 -8.76 13.91
C ASP A 48 -4.98 -8.30 13.43
N ASN A 49 -6.04 -8.94 13.90
CA ASN A 49 -7.41 -8.60 13.53
C ASN A 49 -7.79 -7.16 13.93
N ALA A 50 -7.23 -6.64 15.01
CA ALA A 50 -7.47 -5.26 15.46
C ALA A 50 -6.87 -4.25 14.47
N THR A 51 -5.65 -4.51 13.99
CA THR A 51 -4.99 -3.69 12.98
C THR A 51 -5.73 -3.76 11.63
N VAL A 52 -6.21 -4.93 11.22
CA VAL A 52 -7.04 -5.07 10.01
C VAL A 52 -8.32 -4.24 10.12
N LYS A 53 -9.02 -4.31 11.25
CA LYS A 53 -10.20 -3.47 11.50
C LYS A 53 -9.87 -1.98 11.37
N LYS A 54 -8.81 -1.53 12.00
CA LYS A 54 -8.36 -0.14 11.97
C LYS A 54 -7.97 0.29 10.57
N ALA A 55 -7.35 -0.57 9.78
CA ALA A 55 -7.04 -0.30 8.37
C ALA A 55 -8.32 -0.13 7.54
N LEU A 56 -9.33 -0.99 7.71
CA LEU A 56 -10.63 -0.86 7.04
C LEU A 56 -11.40 0.40 7.48
N GLU A 57 -11.31 0.79 8.74
CA GLU A 57 -11.84 2.06 9.23
C GLU A 57 -11.12 3.26 8.61
N THR A 58 -9.81 3.18 8.43
CA THR A 58 -9.01 4.21 7.74
C THR A 58 -9.44 4.37 6.29
N VAL A 59 -9.66 3.27 5.57
CA VAL A 59 -10.17 3.27 4.18
C VAL A 59 -11.54 3.95 4.09
N ARG A 60 -12.38 3.77 5.10
CA ARG A 60 -13.72 4.35 5.21
C ARG A 60 -13.71 5.86 5.49
N GLY A 61 -12.58 6.38 5.96
CA GLY A 61 -12.40 7.79 6.29
C GLY A 61 -12.38 8.70 5.05
N ARG A 62 -12.44 10.02 5.29
CA ARG A 62 -12.28 11.03 4.24
C ARG A 62 -10.86 11.02 3.70
N ALA A 63 -10.71 11.10 2.38
CA ALA A 63 -9.40 11.27 1.74
C ALA A 63 -8.68 12.54 2.23
N ARG A 64 -7.37 12.42 2.48
CA ARG A 64 -6.53 13.52 2.98
C ARG A 64 -5.42 13.78 1.97
N ILE A 65 -5.74 14.53 0.92
CA ILE A 65 -4.78 14.89 -0.12
C ILE A 65 -4.06 16.16 0.30
N LYS A 66 -2.73 16.09 0.34
CA LYS A 66 -1.88 17.25 0.60
C LYS A 66 -1.84 18.14 -0.65
N ARG A 67 -1.85 19.45 -0.45
CA ARG A 67 -1.63 20.45 -1.51
C ARG A 67 -0.13 20.57 -1.81
N THR A 68 0.44 19.55 -2.43
CA THR A 68 1.84 19.52 -2.86
C THR A 68 1.90 18.94 -4.27
N MET A 69 2.99 19.24 -5.00
CA MET A 69 3.21 18.72 -6.36
C MET A 69 3.06 17.20 -6.40
N TRP A 70 2.52 16.69 -7.50
CA TRP A 70 2.27 15.25 -7.66
C TRP A 70 3.52 14.40 -7.43
N SER A 71 4.66 14.80 -7.98
CA SER A 71 5.93 14.07 -7.82
C SER A 71 6.28 13.83 -6.35
N ARG A 72 6.09 14.83 -5.49
CA ARG A 72 6.34 14.72 -4.06
C ARG A 72 5.31 13.83 -3.36
N ARG A 73 4.03 13.96 -3.73
CA ARG A 73 2.97 13.07 -3.22
C ARG A 73 3.20 11.62 -3.63
N ALA A 74 3.59 11.37 -4.88
CA ALA A 74 3.90 10.04 -5.39
C ALA A 74 5.03 9.38 -4.58
N GLN A 75 6.10 10.11 -4.27
CA GLN A 75 7.19 9.62 -3.41
C GLN A 75 6.70 9.28 -1.99
N GLU A 76 5.84 10.11 -1.41
CA GLU A 76 5.25 9.84 -0.09
C GLU A 76 4.35 8.58 -0.11
N TYR A 77 3.55 8.40 -1.15
CA TYR A 77 2.71 7.22 -1.32
C TYR A 77 3.56 5.96 -1.53
N GLU A 78 4.58 6.04 -2.35
CA GLU A 78 5.50 4.93 -2.57
C GLU A 78 6.23 4.54 -1.27
N ALA A 79 6.70 5.51 -0.49
CA ALA A 79 7.30 5.27 0.81
C ALA A 79 6.33 4.59 1.78
N LYS A 80 5.05 4.99 1.81
CA LYS A 80 4.00 4.35 2.62
C LYS A 80 3.74 2.91 2.17
N ILE A 81 3.69 2.65 0.87
CA ILE A 81 3.50 1.30 0.32
C ILE A 81 4.69 0.40 0.69
N ASN A 82 5.91 0.93 0.62
CA ASN A 82 7.13 0.19 0.91
C ASN A 82 7.43 0.04 2.41
N SER A 83 6.82 0.85 3.26
CA SER A 83 6.96 0.74 4.72
C SER A 83 6.44 -0.59 5.27
N GLY A 84 5.50 -1.22 4.57
CA GLY A 84 4.85 -2.44 4.99
C GLY A 84 3.82 -2.25 6.11
N ASP A 85 3.56 -1.04 6.58
CA ASP A 85 2.51 -0.77 7.56
C ASP A 85 1.14 -0.80 6.90
N LEU A 86 0.27 -1.71 7.37
CA LEU A 86 -1.07 -1.91 6.80
C LEU A 86 -1.93 -0.64 6.88
N ILE A 87 -1.78 0.16 7.94
CA ILE A 87 -2.54 1.41 8.10
C ILE A 87 -2.05 2.46 7.11
N ALA A 88 -0.72 2.59 6.93
CA ALA A 88 -0.15 3.51 5.95
C ALA A 88 -0.56 3.14 4.51
N ILE A 89 -0.62 1.84 4.19
CA ILE A 89 -1.11 1.35 2.90
C ILE A 89 -2.61 1.67 2.72
N ALA A 90 -3.41 1.50 3.78
CA ALA A 90 -4.84 1.85 3.76
C ALA A 90 -5.08 3.34 3.51
N GLU A 91 -4.21 4.22 4.01
CA GLU A 91 -4.26 5.65 3.72
C GLU A 91 -4.04 5.93 2.22
N VAL A 92 -3.09 5.23 1.58
CA VAL A 92 -2.84 5.38 0.13
C VAL A 92 -4.05 4.91 -0.67
N VAL A 93 -4.63 3.76 -0.33
CA VAL A 93 -5.85 3.24 -0.97
C VAL A 93 -6.99 4.25 -0.84
N ARG A 94 -7.21 4.81 0.35
CA ARG A 94 -8.24 5.83 0.60
C ARG A 94 -8.01 7.10 -0.23
N ASP A 95 -6.79 7.60 -0.26
CA ASP A 95 -6.47 8.90 -0.85
C ASP A 95 -6.47 8.85 -2.39
N LEU A 96 -6.10 7.72 -2.97
CA LEU A 96 -6.05 7.52 -4.42
C LEU A 96 -7.33 6.93 -5.02
N TYR A 97 -8.26 6.44 -4.20
CA TYR A 97 -9.53 5.90 -4.71
C TYR A 97 -10.34 6.94 -5.45
N ARG A 98 -10.88 6.56 -6.61
CA ARG A 98 -11.81 7.35 -7.42
C ARG A 98 -13.12 6.60 -7.57
N SER A 99 -14.24 7.27 -7.36
CA SER A 99 -15.57 6.74 -7.66
C SER A 99 -15.91 6.95 -9.13
N GLU A 100 -16.92 6.25 -9.62
CA GLU A 100 -17.38 6.34 -11.04
C GLU A 100 -17.72 7.77 -11.50
N ASN A 101 -18.06 8.65 -10.56
CA ASN A 101 -18.46 10.04 -10.85
C ASN A 101 -17.27 11.03 -10.79
N GLN A 102 -16.06 10.54 -10.61
CA GLN A 102 -14.86 11.35 -10.53
C GLN A 102 -13.98 11.20 -11.77
N PRO A 103 -13.15 12.20 -12.10
CA PRO A 103 -12.19 12.08 -13.19
C PRO A 103 -11.32 10.83 -13.03
N GLU A 104 -10.98 10.19 -14.14
CA GLU A 104 -10.10 9.03 -14.13
C GLU A 104 -8.74 9.37 -13.49
N GLN A 105 -8.17 8.38 -12.82
CA GLN A 105 -6.81 8.48 -12.31
C GLN A 105 -5.82 8.62 -13.47
N SER A 106 -4.76 9.41 -13.26
CA SER A 106 -3.59 9.37 -14.14
C SER A 106 -2.96 7.96 -14.10
N TYR A 107 -2.16 7.64 -15.11
CA TYR A 107 -1.49 6.33 -15.16
C TYR A 107 -0.66 6.06 -13.89
N SER A 108 0.10 7.03 -13.42
CA SER A 108 0.93 6.89 -12.21
C SER A 108 0.09 6.76 -10.93
N GLU A 109 -1.03 7.47 -10.81
CA GLU A 109 -1.97 7.30 -9.68
C GLU A 109 -2.55 5.89 -9.66
N ARG A 110 -2.96 5.37 -10.82
CA ARG A 110 -3.49 4.01 -10.95
C ARG A 110 -2.47 2.96 -10.55
N GLN A 111 -1.22 3.08 -10.99
CA GLN A 111 -0.15 2.15 -10.61
C GLN A 111 0.08 2.10 -9.09
N LEU A 112 0.11 3.25 -8.43
CA LEU A 112 0.27 3.32 -6.97
C LEU A 112 -0.97 2.77 -6.25
N TYR A 113 -2.17 3.07 -6.75
CA TYR A 113 -3.42 2.54 -6.19
C TYR A 113 -3.48 1.02 -6.27
N GLU A 114 -3.21 0.45 -7.43
CA GLU A 114 -3.21 -1.00 -7.66
C GLU A 114 -2.16 -1.70 -6.81
N ALA A 115 -0.95 -1.14 -6.69
CA ALA A 115 0.11 -1.67 -5.83
C ALA A 115 -0.29 -1.67 -4.35
N ALA A 116 -0.92 -0.60 -3.87
CA ALA A 116 -1.41 -0.50 -2.50
C ALA A 116 -2.55 -1.49 -2.24
N LEU A 117 -3.52 -1.56 -3.16
CA LEU A 117 -4.67 -2.46 -3.07
C LEU A 117 -4.24 -3.93 -3.05
N ASP A 118 -3.32 -4.33 -3.93
CA ASP A 118 -2.77 -5.69 -3.99
C ASP A 118 -2.06 -6.09 -2.67
N ARG A 119 -1.28 -5.19 -2.09
CA ARG A 119 -0.62 -5.46 -0.80
C ARG A 119 -1.61 -5.56 0.35
N MET A 120 -2.57 -4.66 0.41
CA MET A 120 -3.60 -4.64 1.46
C MET A 120 -4.51 -5.87 1.37
N SER A 121 -4.99 -6.21 0.18
CA SER A 121 -5.89 -7.35 -0.03
C SER A 121 -5.23 -8.68 0.32
N ARG A 122 -3.97 -8.87 -0.04
CA ARG A 122 -3.21 -10.08 0.30
C ARG A 122 -3.02 -10.25 1.81
N GLU A 123 -2.74 -9.16 2.54
CA GLU A 123 -2.58 -9.25 3.99
C GLU A 123 -3.91 -9.54 4.67
N ILE A 124 -4.98 -8.85 4.31
CA ILE A 124 -6.34 -9.11 4.83
C ILE A 124 -6.80 -10.53 4.51
N SER A 125 -6.59 -10.99 3.28
CA SER A 125 -6.89 -12.37 2.86
C SER A 125 -6.20 -13.40 3.77
N SER A 126 -4.92 -13.20 4.05
CA SER A 126 -4.13 -14.11 4.89
C SER A 126 -4.54 -14.07 6.37
N VAL A 127 -4.86 -12.90 6.90
CA VAL A 127 -5.28 -12.73 8.31
C VAL A 127 -6.69 -13.31 8.53
N ASN A 128 -7.63 -12.98 7.66
CA ASN A 128 -9.03 -13.38 7.77
C ASN A 128 -9.30 -14.78 7.18
N ARG A 129 -8.31 -15.40 6.52
CA ARG A 129 -8.43 -16.69 5.81
C ARG A 129 -9.55 -16.71 4.77
N ILE A 130 -9.64 -15.64 4.01
CA ILE A 130 -10.57 -15.45 2.88
C ILE A 130 -9.80 -15.38 1.57
N SER A 131 -10.50 -15.40 0.43
CA SER A 131 -9.87 -15.20 -0.88
C SER A 131 -9.42 -13.73 -1.06
N GLU A 132 -8.42 -13.49 -1.93
CA GLU A 132 -7.99 -12.13 -2.29
C GLU A 132 -9.14 -11.32 -2.90
N THR A 133 -9.97 -11.97 -3.73
CA THR A 133 -11.17 -11.34 -4.33
C THR A 133 -12.17 -10.88 -3.27
N GLU A 134 -12.37 -11.66 -2.24
CA GLU A 134 -13.27 -11.31 -1.14
C GLU A 134 -12.69 -10.17 -0.28
N ALA A 135 -11.37 -10.18 -0.06
CA ALA A 135 -10.68 -9.09 0.61
C ALA A 135 -10.79 -7.78 -0.17
N ILE A 136 -10.62 -7.81 -1.50
CA ILE A 136 -10.82 -6.63 -2.37
C ILE A 136 -12.26 -6.12 -2.24
N ARG A 137 -13.25 -7.01 -2.31
CA ARG A 137 -14.66 -6.63 -2.14
C ARG A 137 -14.94 -5.96 -0.79
N GLN A 138 -14.34 -6.45 0.30
CA GLN A 138 -14.45 -5.81 1.61
C GLN A 138 -13.84 -4.41 1.63
N ILE A 139 -12.70 -4.22 0.99
CA ILE A 139 -12.03 -2.91 0.86
C ILE A 139 -12.92 -1.95 0.07
N GLU A 140 -13.43 -2.37 -1.10
CA GLU A 140 -14.31 -1.58 -1.96
C GLU A 140 -15.62 -1.19 -1.26
N GLN A 141 -16.24 -2.10 -0.51
CA GLN A 141 -17.42 -1.81 0.30
C GLN A 141 -17.16 -0.74 1.37
N ASN A 142 -15.96 -0.70 1.93
CA ASN A 142 -15.59 0.34 2.89
C ASN A 142 -15.28 1.66 2.18
N LEU A 143 -14.64 1.64 1.01
CA LEU A 143 -14.43 2.82 0.17
C LEU A 143 -15.76 3.45 -0.27
N ALA A 144 -16.74 2.64 -0.64
CA ALA A 144 -18.08 3.11 -1.02
C ALA A 144 -18.83 3.82 0.13
N LYS A 145 -18.51 3.48 1.37
CA LYS A 145 -19.07 4.13 2.58
C LYS A 145 -18.32 5.40 2.98
N SER A 146 -17.22 5.73 2.31
CA SER A 146 -16.42 6.94 2.57
C SER A 146 -17.23 8.19 2.22
N PRO A 147 -17.15 9.26 3.02
CA PRO A 147 -17.77 10.54 2.68
C PRO A 147 -17.23 11.00 1.31
N ARG A 148 -18.13 11.30 0.37
CA ARG A 148 -17.75 11.80 -0.95
C ARG A 148 -16.89 13.04 -0.80
N ARG A 149 -15.84 13.17 -1.63
CA ARG A 149 -15.12 14.44 -1.80
C ARG A 149 -16.17 15.49 -2.19
N GLY A 150 -16.28 16.55 -1.40
CA GLY A 150 -17.18 17.64 -1.77
C GLY A 150 -16.67 18.30 -3.07
N ALA A 151 -17.57 18.68 -3.96
CA ALA A 151 -17.30 19.33 -5.23
C ALA A 151 -16.32 20.53 -5.15
N LYS A 152 -16.28 21.22 -4.01
CA LYS A 152 -15.34 22.33 -3.74
C LYS A 152 -13.85 21.93 -3.72
N ALA A 153 -13.51 20.70 -3.32
CA ALA A 153 -12.12 20.26 -3.30
C ALA A 153 -11.60 19.88 -4.70
N GLU A 154 -12.52 19.58 -5.62
CA GLU A 154 -12.21 19.26 -7.01
C GLU A 154 -12.03 20.53 -7.86
N GLU A 155 -12.78 21.57 -7.58
CA GLU A 155 -12.68 22.86 -8.25
C GLU A 155 -11.36 23.57 -7.90
N GLU A 156 -10.94 23.52 -6.63
CA GLU A 156 -9.63 24.05 -6.19
C GLU A 156 -8.43 23.26 -6.75
N ALA A 157 -8.55 21.93 -6.92
CA ALA A 157 -7.48 21.10 -7.51
C ALA A 157 -7.39 21.26 -9.03
N ALA A 158 -8.49 21.54 -9.71
CA ALA A 158 -8.52 21.79 -11.15
C ALA A 158 -7.93 23.17 -11.51
N VAL A 159 -8.13 24.18 -10.66
CA VAL A 159 -7.57 25.53 -10.86
C VAL A 159 -6.04 25.54 -10.67
N GLU A 160 -5.49 24.76 -9.71
CA GLU A 160 -4.03 24.66 -9.54
C GLU A 160 -3.34 23.87 -10.68
N ALA A 161 -4.03 22.95 -11.34
CA ALA A 161 -3.47 22.20 -12.47
C ALA A 161 -3.36 23.04 -13.74
N THR A 162 -4.21 24.05 -13.91
CA THR A 162 -4.18 24.95 -15.07
C THR A 162 -3.17 26.09 -14.93
N ASP A 163 -2.78 26.46 -13.70
CA ASP A 163 -1.78 27.52 -13.47
C ASP A 163 -0.33 27.01 -13.68
N ASP A 164 -0.08 25.69 -13.55
CA ASP A 164 1.25 25.11 -13.75
C ASP A 164 1.59 24.88 -15.24
N GLU A 165 0.57 24.76 -16.13
CA GLU A 165 0.79 24.63 -17.58
C GLU A 165 1.08 25.95 -18.28
N THR A 166 0.76 27.09 -17.67
CA THR A 166 0.97 28.42 -18.28
C THR A 166 2.31 29.08 -17.96
N HIS A 167 3.12 28.49 -17.08
CA HIS A 167 4.43 29.06 -16.70
C HIS A 167 5.63 28.45 -17.46
N ASP A 168 5.45 27.44 -18.29
CA ASP A 168 6.54 26.77 -19.03
C ASP A 168 6.66 27.20 -20.52
N GLU A 169 5.83 28.16 -20.97
CA GLU A 169 5.89 28.67 -22.37
C GLU A 169 6.51 30.06 -22.51
N ALA A 170 7.16 30.59 -21.49
CA ALA A 170 7.82 31.90 -21.56
C ALA A 170 9.24 31.87 -21.01
N ALA A 171 10.18 31.16 -21.70
CA ALA A 171 11.63 31.37 -21.59
C ALA A 171 12.32 30.90 -22.86
#